data_48a01a63c26902c4b69ad4a9b24ad51b
#
_entry.id   48a01a63c26902c4b69ad4a9b24ad51b
#
_cell.length_a   1.000
_cell.length_b   1.000
_cell.length_c   1.000
_cell.angle_alpha   90.00
_cell.angle_beta   90.00
_cell.angle_gamma   90.00
#
_symmetry.space_group_name_H-M   'P 1'
#
loop_
_entity.id
_entity.type
_entity.pdbx_description
1 polymer ?
#
loop_
_entity_poly.entity_id
_entity_poly.type
_entity_poly.pdbx_seq_one_letter_code
_entity_poly.pdbx_strand_id
1 'polypeptide(L)'
;WLYIRGYVHENIEDKYIQYLDSTINVYFKSRFQTTTIKAKKALSVGNELIKKIADNTHSLESNILKNTTIAISCGDAIRGIENPILKTNFKDLFTSLNRNLEIAGSINNKKFIIEAKKTAYNNTLLYDLGEIKDAKFDFYEPLLANSIKLGYANQDYDDLNGRDEFNNTSEFKAPITRVNKLYDLTAPYRADMYGIEFTRINLENKTTTDNNSDNDVFMLD
;
A
#
# COMPACT_ATOMS: atom_id res chain seq x y z
N TRP A 1 -4.90 -16.42 17.08
CA TRP A 1 -5.24 -16.74 18.49
C TRP A 1 -4.23 -17.75 19.04
N LEU A 2 -3.60 -17.45 20.17
CA LEU A 2 -2.70 -18.37 20.87
C LEU A 2 -3.52 -19.15 21.91
N TYR A 3 -3.57 -20.47 21.76
CA TYR A 3 -4.21 -21.35 22.73
C TYR A 3 -3.14 -22.10 23.50
N ILE A 4 -3.18 -22.01 24.82
CA ILE A 4 -2.37 -22.87 25.72
C ILE A 4 -3.27 -23.99 26.19
N ARG A 5 -2.95 -25.22 25.82
CA ARG A 5 -3.66 -26.43 26.27
C ARG A 5 -2.81 -27.17 27.25
N GLY A 6 -3.27 -27.24 28.49
CA GLY A 6 -2.66 -28.08 29.52
C GLY A 6 -3.40 -29.41 29.66
N TYR A 7 -2.67 -30.52 29.85
CA TYR A 7 -3.22 -31.82 30.19
C TYR A 7 -2.90 -32.08 31.65
N VAL A 8 -3.93 -32.42 32.44
CA VAL A 8 -3.77 -32.81 33.85
C VAL A 8 -4.05 -34.28 33.96
N HIS A 9 -3.12 -35.06 34.50
CA HIS A 9 -3.33 -36.49 34.77
C HIS A 9 -4.41 -36.68 35.83
N GLU A 10 -5.22 -37.72 35.65
CA GLU A 10 -6.29 -38.08 36.57
C GLU A 10 -5.77 -38.28 38.00
N ASN A 11 -6.53 -37.80 39.02
CA ASN A 11 -6.38 -37.91 40.48
C ASN A 11 -5.88 -36.68 41.24
N ILE A 12 -6.22 -35.47 40.81
CA ILE A 12 -6.03 -34.27 41.62
C ILE A 12 -7.41 -33.62 41.84
N GLU A 13 -7.85 -33.53 43.10
CA GLU A 13 -9.20 -33.06 43.45
C GLU A 13 -9.39 -31.56 43.25
N ASP A 14 -8.35 -30.72 43.35
CA ASP A 14 -8.43 -29.29 43.10
C ASP A 14 -7.47 -28.89 41.98
N LYS A 15 -8.02 -28.53 40.81
CA LYS A 15 -7.26 -28.16 39.61
C LYS A 15 -7.36 -26.67 39.35
N TYR A 16 -6.32 -25.91 39.65
CA TYR A 16 -6.20 -24.54 39.20
C TYR A 16 -4.83 -24.32 38.53
N ILE A 17 -4.82 -23.47 37.54
CA ILE A 17 -3.59 -23.06 36.86
C ILE A 17 -3.25 -21.65 37.38
N GLN A 18 -2.11 -21.58 38.10
CA GLN A 18 -1.58 -20.31 38.57
C GLN A 18 -0.47 -19.88 37.61
N TYR A 19 -0.61 -18.68 37.02
CA TYR A 19 0.43 -18.07 36.19
C TYR A 19 1.30 -17.20 37.11
N LEU A 20 2.50 -17.67 37.37
CA LEU A 20 3.56 -16.96 38.08
C LEU A 20 4.59 -16.56 37.03
N ASP A 21 4.81 -15.28 36.80
CA ASP A 21 5.83 -14.71 35.90
C ASP A 21 6.20 -15.58 34.69
N SER A 22 5.30 -15.65 33.72
CA SER A 22 5.52 -16.44 32.53
C SER A 22 5.99 -15.58 31.37
N THR A 23 7.19 -15.83 30.85
CA THR A 23 7.63 -15.27 29.57
C THR A 23 7.34 -16.24 28.45
N ILE A 24 6.47 -15.86 27.52
CA ILE A 24 6.19 -16.67 26.34
C ILE A 24 7.02 -16.12 25.18
N ASN A 25 8.02 -16.91 24.75
CA ASN A 25 8.78 -16.61 23.55
C ASN A 25 8.19 -17.43 22.40
N VAL A 26 7.66 -16.74 21.39
CA VAL A 26 7.13 -17.37 20.19
C VAL A 26 8.18 -17.28 19.10
N TYR A 27 8.72 -18.42 18.69
CA TYR A 27 9.68 -18.51 17.60
C TYR A 27 8.96 -18.96 16.34
N PHE A 28 8.98 -18.13 15.30
CA PHE A 28 8.53 -18.52 13.98
C PHE A 28 9.73 -19.00 13.18
N LYS A 29 9.68 -20.25 12.74
CA LYS A 29 10.60 -20.75 11.74
C LYS A 29 9.89 -20.67 10.41
N SER A 30 10.33 -19.75 9.54
CA SER A 30 9.86 -19.75 8.16
C SER A 30 10.21 -21.09 7.51
N ARG A 31 9.22 -21.74 6.92
CA ARG A 31 9.42 -22.99 6.18
C ARG A 31 9.97 -22.76 4.77
N PHE A 32 9.96 -21.50 4.33
CA PHE A 32 10.30 -21.15 2.97
C PHE A 32 11.65 -20.44 2.93
N GLN A 33 12.42 -20.73 1.88
CA GLN A 33 13.64 -20.01 1.61
C GLN A 33 13.29 -18.58 1.15
N THR A 34 14.16 -17.64 1.50
CA THR A 34 14.03 -16.26 0.97
C THR A 34 14.14 -16.30 -0.54
N THR A 35 13.23 -15.59 -1.20
CA THR A 35 13.21 -15.48 -2.66
C THR A 35 13.60 -14.08 -3.09
N THR A 36 14.35 -14.00 -4.19
CA THR A 36 14.68 -12.73 -4.81
C THR A 36 13.58 -12.35 -5.78
N ILE A 37 13.00 -11.16 -5.58
CA ILE A 37 11.93 -10.62 -6.41
C ILE A 37 12.48 -9.51 -7.28
N LYS A 38 12.10 -9.50 -8.57
CA LYS A 38 12.43 -8.40 -9.47
C LYS A 38 11.55 -7.19 -9.13
N ALA A 39 12.16 -6.10 -8.72
CA ALA A 39 11.46 -4.86 -8.40
C ALA A 39 12.23 -3.65 -8.95
N LYS A 40 11.55 -2.53 -9.15
CA LYS A 40 12.11 -1.30 -9.67
C LYS A 40 11.84 -0.16 -8.71
N LYS A 41 12.83 0.68 -8.41
CA LYS A 41 12.64 1.85 -7.53
C LYS A 41 11.50 2.73 -8.03
N ALA A 42 10.65 3.20 -7.12
CA ALA A 42 9.49 4.03 -7.43
C ALA A 42 9.86 5.29 -8.26
N LEU A 43 11.01 5.92 -7.94
CA LEU A 43 11.54 7.04 -8.72
C LEU A 43 11.81 6.67 -10.19
N SER A 44 12.39 5.49 -10.43
CA SER A 44 12.68 5.03 -11.79
C SER A 44 11.42 4.75 -12.58
N VAL A 45 10.44 4.07 -11.96
CA VAL A 45 9.13 3.81 -12.58
C VAL A 45 8.43 5.13 -12.92
N GLY A 46 8.38 6.07 -11.97
CA GLY A 46 7.77 7.38 -12.20
C GLY A 46 8.46 8.17 -13.32
N ASN A 47 9.79 8.16 -13.37
CA ASN A 47 10.53 8.86 -14.42
C ASN A 47 10.29 8.25 -15.83
N GLU A 48 10.18 6.93 -15.94
CA GLU A 48 9.83 6.27 -17.20
C GLU A 48 8.40 6.60 -17.65
N LEU A 49 7.44 6.64 -16.71
CA LEU A 49 6.07 7.02 -17.01
C LEU A 49 5.99 8.48 -17.49
N ILE A 50 6.66 9.42 -16.81
CA ILE A 50 6.70 10.83 -17.22
C ILE A 50 7.36 10.97 -18.61
N LYS A 51 8.46 10.30 -18.86
CA LYS A 51 9.10 10.30 -20.18
C LYS A 51 8.19 9.80 -21.29
N LYS A 52 7.43 8.72 -21.04
CA LYS A 52 6.47 8.19 -22.01
C LYS A 52 5.31 9.15 -22.27
N ILE A 53 4.78 9.79 -21.21
CA ILE A 53 3.66 10.74 -21.32
C ILE A 53 4.08 12.01 -22.07
N ALA A 54 5.30 12.48 -21.87
CA ALA A 54 5.81 13.75 -22.38
C ALA A 54 6.81 13.58 -23.55
N ASP A 55 6.76 12.47 -24.28
CA ASP A 55 7.64 12.16 -25.43
C ASP A 55 9.12 12.46 -25.15
N ASN A 56 9.59 12.03 -23.99
CA ASN A 56 10.96 12.26 -23.48
C ASN A 56 11.37 13.73 -23.26
N THR A 57 10.43 14.66 -23.30
CA THR A 57 10.73 16.09 -23.09
C THR A 57 10.79 16.48 -21.62
N HIS A 58 10.22 15.67 -20.73
CA HIS A 58 10.15 15.92 -19.29
C HIS A 58 10.78 14.78 -18.49
N SER A 59 11.16 15.09 -17.23
CA SER A 59 11.72 14.13 -16.29
C SER A 59 11.05 14.27 -14.93
N LEU A 60 11.14 13.21 -14.11
CA LEU A 60 10.71 13.23 -12.72
C LEU A 60 11.89 13.56 -11.80
N GLU A 61 11.66 14.49 -10.87
CA GLU A 61 12.60 14.83 -9.81
C GLU A 61 11.90 14.69 -8.43
N SER A 62 12.56 14.02 -7.48
CA SER A 62 12.04 13.89 -6.12
C SER A 62 13.16 13.54 -5.14
N ASN A 63 13.34 14.39 -4.14
CA ASN A 63 14.26 14.10 -3.06
C ASN A 63 13.70 13.03 -2.11
N ILE A 64 12.38 12.98 -1.92
CA ILE A 64 11.74 11.95 -1.11
C ILE A 64 11.99 10.58 -1.72
N LEU A 65 11.64 10.38 -2.99
CA LEU A 65 11.76 9.09 -3.65
C LEU A 65 13.22 8.65 -3.87
N LYS A 66 14.17 9.58 -3.87
CA LYS A 66 15.61 9.24 -3.88
C LYS A 66 16.07 8.60 -2.58
N ASN A 67 15.49 9.05 -1.46
CA ASN A 67 15.90 8.67 -0.10
C ASN A 67 15.05 7.53 0.48
N THR A 68 14.05 7.03 -0.25
CA THR A 68 13.23 5.89 0.17
C THR A 68 13.75 4.59 -0.43
N THR A 69 13.47 3.49 0.26
CA THR A 69 13.68 2.12 -0.21
C THR A 69 12.55 1.61 -1.10
N ILE A 70 11.47 2.40 -1.24
CA ILE A 70 10.25 2.00 -1.93
C ILE A 70 10.54 1.52 -3.36
N ALA A 71 10.17 0.27 -3.60
CA ALA A 71 10.24 -0.40 -4.88
C ALA A 71 8.85 -0.83 -5.36
N ILE A 72 8.69 -0.93 -6.67
CA ILE A 72 7.45 -1.36 -7.31
C ILE A 72 7.72 -2.69 -8.01
N SER A 73 6.84 -3.65 -7.80
CA SER A 73 6.86 -4.95 -8.45
C SER A 73 5.48 -5.28 -9.02
N CYS A 74 5.38 -6.36 -9.76
CA CYS A 74 4.11 -6.91 -10.25
C CYS A 74 3.96 -8.37 -9.85
N GLY A 75 2.74 -8.88 -9.87
CA GLY A 75 2.45 -10.26 -9.51
C GLY A 75 3.25 -11.28 -10.31
N ASP A 76 3.41 -11.07 -11.63
CA ASP A 76 4.24 -11.93 -12.48
C ASP A 76 5.70 -12.02 -12.00
N ALA A 77 6.28 -10.89 -11.54
CA ALA A 77 7.64 -10.87 -11.00
C ALA A 77 7.74 -11.62 -9.67
N ILE A 78 6.72 -11.50 -8.82
CA ILE A 78 6.63 -12.20 -7.54
C ILE A 78 6.46 -13.70 -7.76
N ARG A 79 5.68 -14.10 -8.75
CA ARG A 79 5.49 -15.49 -9.17
C ARG A 79 6.75 -16.12 -9.79
N GLY A 80 7.76 -15.32 -10.13
CA GLY A 80 8.99 -15.79 -10.75
C GLY A 80 8.85 -16.04 -12.25
N ILE A 81 7.84 -15.46 -12.89
CA ILE A 81 7.67 -15.55 -14.36
C ILE A 81 8.86 -14.87 -15.04
N GLU A 82 9.38 -15.53 -16.08
CA GLU A 82 10.48 -14.99 -16.86
C GLU A 82 10.00 -13.77 -17.66
N ASN A 83 10.80 -12.68 -17.63
CA ASN A 83 10.49 -11.42 -18.30
C ASN A 83 9.13 -10.77 -17.90
N PRO A 84 8.88 -10.56 -16.61
CA PRO A 84 7.64 -9.97 -16.14
C PRO A 84 7.48 -8.54 -16.67
N ILE A 85 6.25 -8.16 -17.00
CA ILE A 85 5.93 -6.82 -17.52
C ILE A 85 5.14 -6.06 -16.45
N LEU A 86 5.74 -4.99 -15.93
CA LEU A 86 5.04 -4.07 -15.04
C LEU A 86 4.07 -3.19 -15.84
N LYS A 87 2.77 -3.43 -15.69
CA LYS A 87 1.69 -2.63 -16.31
C LYS A 87 1.14 -1.66 -15.29
N THR A 88 1.41 -0.38 -15.48
CA THR A 88 0.88 0.66 -14.59
C THR A 88 0.80 2.01 -15.30
N ASN A 89 0.16 2.99 -14.67
CA ASN A 89 0.04 4.35 -15.14
C ASN A 89 0.49 5.35 -14.07
N PHE A 90 0.71 6.60 -14.46
CA PHE A 90 1.21 7.63 -13.55
C PHE A 90 0.20 8.00 -12.46
N LYS A 91 -1.10 7.98 -12.76
CA LYS A 91 -2.16 8.28 -11.78
C LYS A 91 -2.14 7.28 -10.63
N ASP A 92 -2.08 5.99 -10.93
CA ASP A 92 -2.09 4.94 -9.90
C ASP A 92 -0.80 4.95 -9.07
N LEU A 93 0.36 5.16 -9.73
CA LEU A 93 1.64 5.34 -9.03
C LEU A 93 1.57 6.55 -8.08
N PHE A 94 1.16 7.72 -8.59
CA PHE A 94 1.11 8.94 -7.77
C PHE A 94 0.09 8.81 -6.65
N THR A 95 -1.08 8.22 -6.91
CA THR A 95 -2.11 7.99 -5.89
C THR A 95 -1.58 7.07 -4.79
N SER A 96 -0.97 5.94 -5.13
CA SER A 96 -0.42 5.00 -4.16
C SER A 96 0.70 5.63 -3.31
N LEU A 97 1.63 6.35 -3.96
CA LEU A 97 2.67 7.09 -3.24
C LEU A 97 2.10 8.18 -2.33
N ASN A 98 1.08 8.92 -2.79
CA ASN A 98 0.45 9.97 -2.00
C ASN A 98 -0.29 9.42 -0.77
N ARG A 99 -0.86 8.22 -0.86
CA ARG A 99 -1.51 7.57 0.30
C ARG A 99 -0.52 7.18 1.40
N ASN A 100 0.71 6.88 1.00
CA ASN A 100 1.76 6.41 1.94
C ASN A 100 2.73 7.52 2.39
N LEU A 101 3.03 8.49 1.53
CA LEU A 101 4.10 9.46 1.78
C LEU A 101 3.60 10.91 1.91
N GLU A 102 2.30 11.16 1.77
CA GLU A 102 1.73 12.52 1.79
C GLU A 102 2.48 13.50 0.87
N ILE A 103 2.57 13.14 -0.42
CA ILE A 103 3.32 13.92 -1.42
C ILE A 103 2.44 14.92 -2.15
N ALA A 104 3.08 15.95 -2.70
CA ALA A 104 2.52 16.90 -3.65
C ALA A 104 3.33 16.89 -4.95
N GLY A 105 2.67 17.19 -6.07
CA GLY A 105 3.30 17.26 -7.37
C GLY A 105 3.20 18.67 -7.97
N SER A 106 4.28 19.13 -8.59
CA SER A 106 4.32 20.40 -9.34
C SER A 106 5.12 20.24 -10.62
N ILE A 107 4.93 21.17 -11.56
CA ILE A 107 5.71 21.19 -12.81
C ILE A 107 6.53 22.47 -12.84
N ASN A 108 7.83 22.32 -13.03
CA ASN A 108 8.74 23.46 -13.20
C ASN A 108 9.80 23.13 -14.27
N ASN A 109 9.94 23.98 -15.29
CA ASN A 109 10.97 23.88 -16.32
C ASN A 109 11.17 22.46 -16.89
N LYS A 110 10.11 21.85 -17.41
CA LYS A 110 10.12 20.47 -17.96
C LYS A 110 10.45 19.37 -16.93
N LYS A 111 10.35 19.66 -15.66
CA LYS A 111 10.49 18.68 -14.58
C LYS A 111 9.17 18.54 -13.85
N PHE A 112 8.72 17.32 -13.66
CA PHE A 112 7.67 17.00 -12.69
C PHE A 112 8.35 16.77 -11.33
N ILE A 113 8.05 17.62 -10.35
CA ILE A 113 8.68 17.60 -9.03
C ILE A 113 7.70 16.95 -8.05
N ILE A 114 8.17 15.93 -7.34
CA ILE A 114 7.45 15.32 -6.22
C ILE A 114 8.16 15.68 -4.92
N GLU A 115 7.43 16.28 -4.00
CA GLU A 115 7.93 16.68 -2.68
C GLU A 115 6.89 16.41 -1.58
N ALA A 116 7.27 16.50 -0.29
CA ALA A 116 6.34 16.37 0.81
C ALA A 116 5.30 17.49 0.76
N LYS A 117 4.04 17.19 1.08
CA LYS A 117 3.00 18.22 1.19
C LYS A 117 3.40 19.34 2.14
N LYS A 118 4.07 18.99 3.24
CA LYS A 118 4.58 19.97 4.22
C LYS A 118 5.57 20.96 3.60
N THR A 119 6.35 20.55 2.59
CA THR A 119 7.28 21.42 1.87
C THR A 119 6.56 22.25 0.82
N ALA A 120 5.64 21.61 0.07
CA ALA A 120 4.87 22.26 -0.99
C ALA A 120 3.90 23.32 -0.44
N TYR A 121 3.26 23.03 0.70
CA TYR A 121 2.33 23.93 1.38
C TYR A 121 3.02 24.57 2.58
N ASN A 122 3.69 25.69 2.37
CA ASN A 122 4.35 26.48 3.41
C ASN A 122 3.68 27.85 3.58
N ASN A 123 3.99 28.53 4.68
CA ASN A 123 3.42 29.83 4.99
C ASN A 123 4.20 31.02 4.35
N THR A 124 5.03 30.76 3.35
CA THR A 124 5.76 31.82 2.64
C THR A 124 4.79 32.59 1.76
N LEU A 125 4.75 33.90 1.95
CA LEU A 125 3.95 34.78 1.11
C LEU A 125 4.49 34.73 -0.31
N LEU A 126 3.68 34.22 -1.23
CA LEU A 126 4.02 34.16 -2.67
C LEU A 126 3.63 35.43 -3.39
N TYR A 127 2.48 35.97 -3.04
CA TYR A 127 1.92 37.16 -3.68
C TYR A 127 0.94 37.85 -2.76
N ASP A 128 1.01 39.19 -2.70
CA ASP A 128 0.05 39.99 -1.99
C ASP A 128 -0.97 40.55 -3.00
N LEU A 129 -2.22 40.16 -2.84
CA LEU A 129 -3.32 40.60 -3.71
C LEU A 129 -3.78 42.02 -3.38
N GLY A 130 -3.29 42.60 -2.31
CA GLY A 130 -3.77 43.90 -1.81
C GLY A 130 -5.20 43.85 -1.26
N GLU A 131 -5.93 44.91 -1.38
CA GLU A 131 -7.34 44.99 -0.94
C GLU A 131 -8.25 44.22 -1.87
N ILE A 132 -8.91 43.17 -1.34
CA ILE A 132 -9.89 42.37 -2.10
C ILE A 132 -11.28 42.91 -1.82
N LYS A 133 -12.00 43.32 -2.89
CA LYS A 133 -13.39 43.69 -2.84
C LYS A 133 -14.26 42.50 -3.28
N ASP A 134 -15.40 42.33 -2.65
CA ASP A 134 -16.42 41.33 -3.01
C ASP A 134 -15.93 39.88 -2.92
N ALA A 135 -15.19 39.54 -1.85
CA ALA A 135 -14.77 38.16 -1.59
C ALA A 135 -15.98 37.24 -1.35
N LYS A 136 -16.05 36.16 -2.11
CA LYS A 136 -17.07 35.10 -1.95
C LYS A 136 -16.42 33.83 -1.41
N PHE A 137 -17.01 33.26 -0.38
CA PHE A 137 -16.59 31.98 0.20
C PHE A 137 -17.62 30.92 -0.14
N ASP A 138 -17.20 29.87 -0.82
CA ASP A 138 -18.02 28.71 -1.11
C ASP A 138 -17.37 27.45 -0.53
N PHE A 139 -18.21 26.54 -0.02
CA PHE A 139 -17.74 25.21 0.38
C PHE A 139 -17.52 24.36 -0.86
N TYR A 140 -16.35 23.71 -0.94
CA TYR A 140 -16.09 22.73 -1.98
C TYR A 140 -16.78 21.41 -1.62
N GLU A 141 -18.04 21.28 -2.02
CA GLU A 141 -18.90 20.14 -1.73
C GLU A 141 -18.30 18.77 -2.06
N PRO A 142 -17.48 18.58 -3.14
CA PRO A 142 -16.87 17.29 -3.43
C PRO A 142 -15.97 16.73 -2.32
N LEU A 143 -15.39 17.58 -1.47
CA LEU A 143 -14.56 17.16 -0.33
C LEU A 143 -15.35 16.97 0.98
N LEU A 144 -16.63 17.32 1.00
CA LEU A 144 -17.48 17.06 2.16
C LEU A 144 -17.83 15.58 2.19
N ALA A 145 -17.31 14.86 3.18
CA ALA A 145 -17.60 13.45 3.38
C ALA A 145 -17.85 13.18 4.88
N ASN A 146 -18.69 12.21 5.18
CA ASN A 146 -18.94 11.76 6.55
C ASN A 146 -18.28 10.42 6.87
N SER A 147 -17.76 9.74 5.88
CA SER A 147 -16.98 8.52 6.07
C SER A 147 -15.72 8.55 5.20
N ILE A 148 -14.67 7.92 5.72
CA ILE A 148 -13.37 7.79 5.05
C ILE A 148 -13.04 6.30 5.01
N LYS A 149 -12.71 5.79 3.83
CA LYS A 149 -12.22 4.44 3.63
C LYS A 149 -10.73 4.50 3.31
N LEU A 150 -9.94 3.77 4.08
CA LEU A 150 -8.47 3.71 3.97
C LEU A 150 -8.01 2.27 3.79
N GLY A 151 -6.90 2.07 3.11
CA GLY A 151 -6.22 0.77 3.00
C GLY A 151 -5.83 0.42 1.57
N TYR A 152 -5.75 -0.87 1.32
CA TYR A 152 -5.32 -1.46 0.06
C TYR A 152 -6.42 -2.32 -0.52
N ALA A 153 -6.50 -2.39 -1.85
CA ALA A 153 -7.43 -3.29 -2.52
C ALA A 153 -7.07 -4.75 -2.19
N ASN A 154 -8.06 -5.56 -1.84
CA ASN A 154 -7.87 -6.98 -1.60
C ASN A 154 -7.43 -7.69 -2.87
N GLN A 155 -6.71 -8.80 -2.71
CA GLN A 155 -6.48 -9.75 -3.77
C GLN A 155 -7.63 -10.75 -3.80
N ASP A 156 -8.09 -11.07 -5.00
CA ASP A 156 -9.14 -12.06 -5.20
C ASP A 156 -8.48 -13.37 -5.67
N TYR A 157 -8.07 -14.19 -4.69
CA TYR A 157 -7.51 -15.50 -4.95
C TYR A 157 -8.44 -16.60 -4.44
N ASP A 158 -8.86 -17.47 -5.32
CA ASP A 158 -9.67 -18.64 -4.96
C ASP A 158 -8.95 -19.56 -3.96
N ASP A 159 -7.63 -19.69 -4.09
CA ASP A 159 -6.79 -20.54 -3.23
C ASP A 159 -6.56 -19.98 -1.82
N LEU A 160 -6.92 -18.72 -1.56
CA LEU A 160 -6.76 -18.07 -0.26
C LEU A 160 -8.02 -18.10 0.62
N ASN A 161 -9.07 -18.77 0.18
CA ASN A 161 -10.32 -18.89 0.96
C ASN A 161 -10.05 -19.35 2.39
N GLY A 162 -10.40 -18.48 3.35
CA GLY A 162 -10.21 -18.73 4.78
C GLY A 162 -8.83 -18.40 5.35
N ARG A 163 -7.97 -17.72 4.60
CA ARG A 163 -6.69 -17.18 5.08
C ARG A 163 -6.78 -15.69 5.34
N ASP A 164 -5.97 -15.21 6.30
CA ASP A 164 -5.85 -13.79 6.57
C ASP A 164 -5.14 -13.10 5.41
N GLU A 165 -5.78 -12.09 4.84
CA GLU A 165 -5.19 -11.20 3.86
C GLU A 165 -4.92 -9.84 4.51
N PHE A 166 -3.69 -9.32 4.37
CA PHE A 166 -3.31 -8.02 4.90
C PHE A 166 -3.69 -6.86 3.98
N ASN A 167 -3.93 -7.11 2.69
CA ASN A 167 -4.51 -6.11 1.80
C ASN A 167 -6.00 -5.96 2.09
N ASN A 168 -6.36 -5.05 2.96
CA ASN A 168 -7.74 -4.78 3.32
C ASN A 168 -7.99 -3.28 3.49
N THR A 169 -9.26 -2.93 3.68
CA THR A 169 -9.70 -1.55 3.90
C THR A 169 -10.45 -1.44 5.21
N SER A 170 -10.28 -0.28 5.86
CA SER A 170 -11.06 0.11 7.03
C SER A 170 -11.88 1.36 6.72
N GLU A 171 -13.12 1.38 7.19
CA GLU A 171 -14.00 2.54 7.06
C GLU A 171 -14.23 3.19 8.42
N PHE A 172 -14.05 4.52 8.46
CA PHE A 172 -14.27 5.36 9.63
C PHE A 172 -15.41 6.32 9.32
N LYS A 173 -16.46 6.31 10.15
CA LYS A 173 -17.66 7.10 9.94
C LYS A 173 -17.92 8.04 11.11
N ALA A 174 -18.22 9.31 10.81
CA ALA A 174 -18.68 10.26 11.80
C ALA A 174 -20.13 9.91 12.23
N PRO A 175 -20.45 9.92 13.54
CA PRO A 175 -21.73 9.42 14.04
C PRO A 175 -22.94 10.27 13.64
N ILE A 176 -22.77 11.58 13.45
CA ILE A 176 -23.87 12.52 13.15
C ILE A 176 -23.42 13.47 12.06
N THR A 177 -24.01 13.37 10.87
CA THR A 177 -23.79 14.33 9.80
C THR A 177 -25.00 14.45 8.89
N ARG A 178 -25.17 15.62 8.26
CA ARG A 178 -26.15 15.83 7.20
C ARG A 178 -25.69 15.33 5.83
N VAL A 179 -24.42 14.97 5.73
CA VAL A 179 -23.80 14.46 4.49
C VAL A 179 -23.67 12.95 4.62
N ASN A 180 -24.09 12.21 3.62
CA ASN A 180 -23.86 10.76 3.52
C ASN A 180 -22.99 10.48 2.29
N LYS A 181 -21.69 10.68 2.44
CA LYS A 181 -20.71 10.53 1.36
C LYS A 181 -19.44 9.87 1.89
N LEU A 182 -18.98 8.87 1.16
CA LEU A 182 -17.73 8.18 1.39
C LEU A 182 -16.60 8.89 0.65
N TYR A 183 -15.52 9.18 1.35
CA TYR A 183 -14.25 9.59 0.75
C TYR A 183 -13.31 8.38 0.69
N ASP A 184 -13.21 7.78 -0.49
CA ASP A 184 -12.39 6.59 -0.71
C ASP A 184 -10.93 6.95 -0.94
N LEU A 185 -10.08 6.52 -0.01
CA LEU A 185 -8.63 6.69 -0.04
C LEU A 185 -7.89 5.36 -0.20
N THR A 186 -8.55 4.35 -0.73
CA THR A 186 -7.91 3.05 -1.04
C THR A 186 -6.74 3.25 -2.00
N ALA A 187 -5.59 2.64 -1.68
CA ALA A 187 -4.43 2.67 -2.55
C ALA A 187 -4.60 1.70 -3.72
N PRO A 188 -4.33 2.13 -4.97
CA PRO A 188 -4.38 1.24 -6.14
C PRO A 188 -3.35 0.10 -6.08
N TYR A 189 -2.17 0.35 -5.51
CA TYR A 189 -1.15 -0.69 -5.35
C TYR A 189 -1.33 -1.41 -4.03
N ARG A 190 -1.06 -2.70 -4.02
CA ARG A 190 -1.12 -3.56 -2.85
C ARG A 190 0.16 -3.47 -2.04
N ALA A 191 0.06 -3.72 -0.74
CA ALA A 191 1.21 -3.73 0.16
C ALA A 191 1.68 -5.15 0.49
N ASP A 192 0.76 -6.10 0.57
CA ASP A 192 1.06 -7.49 0.92
C ASP A 192 1.04 -8.39 -0.32
N MET A 193 2.13 -9.11 -0.53
CA MET A 193 2.32 -10.05 -1.64
C MET A 193 2.22 -11.52 -1.21
N TYR A 194 1.86 -11.78 0.03
CA TYR A 194 1.86 -13.14 0.59
C TYR A 194 1.02 -14.13 -0.22
N GLY A 195 -0.15 -13.70 -0.71
CA GLY A 195 -1.01 -14.54 -1.52
C GLY A 195 -0.35 -15.04 -2.81
N ILE A 196 0.32 -14.14 -3.53
CA ILE A 196 1.03 -14.51 -4.76
C ILE A 196 2.25 -15.37 -4.47
N GLU A 197 3.00 -15.03 -3.44
CA GLU A 197 4.17 -15.82 -3.03
C GLU A 197 3.75 -17.25 -2.64
N PHE A 198 2.63 -17.37 -1.94
CA PHE A 198 2.06 -18.66 -1.60
C PHE A 198 1.68 -19.49 -2.84
N THR A 199 1.02 -18.87 -3.83
CA THR A 199 0.69 -19.53 -5.10
C THR A 199 1.94 -19.99 -5.83
N ARG A 200 3.00 -19.18 -5.85
CA ARG A 200 4.29 -19.56 -6.42
C ARG A 200 4.88 -20.79 -5.73
N ILE A 201 4.90 -20.80 -4.40
CA ILE A 201 5.42 -21.92 -3.61
C ILE A 201 4.59 -23.19 -3.87
N ASN A 202 3.28 -23.07 -3.98
CA ASN A 202 2.41 -24.20 -4.31
C ASN A 202 2.69 -24.73 -5.72
N LEU A 203 2.96 -23.86 -6.68
CA LEU A 203 3.33 -24.26 -8.03
C LEU A 203 4.69 -24.99 -8.05
N GLU A 204 5.70 -24.47 -7.35
CA GLU A 204 7.00 -25.10 -7.20
C GLU A 204 6.89 -26.50 -6.55
N ASN A 205 6.02 -26.65 -5.55
CA ASN A 205 5.74 -27.91 -4.87
C ASN A 205 4.76 -28.80 -5.64
N LYS A 206 4.27 -28.40 -6.80
CA LYS A 206 3.28 -29.14 -7.64
C LYS A 206 1.96 -29.42 -6.90
N THR A 207 1.58 -28.57 -5.97
CA THR A 207 0.31 -28.66 -5.24
C THR A 207 -0.80 -27.84 -5.88
N THR A 208 -0.48 -27.00 -6.84
CA THR A 208 -1.42 -26.28 -7.71
C THR A 208 -0.96 -26.32 -9.16
N THR A 209 -1.87 -26.14 -10.09
CA THR A 209 -1.61 -25.97 -11.53
C THR A 209 -1.84 -24.52 -11.99
N ASP A 210 -2.13 -23.61 -11.07
CA ASP A 210 -2.36 -22.20 -11.38
C ASP A 210 -1.06 -21.52 -11.84
N ASN A 211 -0.98 -21.31 -13.16
CA ASN A 211 0.11 -20.60 -13.83
C ASN A 211 -0.37 -19.31 -14.52
N ASN A 212 -1.53 -18.79 -14.14
CA ASN A 212 -2.08 -17.58 -14.73
C ASN A 212 -1.18 -16.36 -14.48
N SER A 213 -1.14 -15.46 -15.46
CA SER A 213 -0.44 -14.18 -15.32
C SER A 213 -1.15 -13.30 -14.30
N ASP A 214 -0.38 -12.64 -13.43
CA ASP A 214 -0.87 -11.70 -12.44
C ASP A 214 -0.32 -10.30 -12.72
N ASN A 215 -1.23 -9.39 -13.06
CA ASN A 215 -0.90 -8.01 -13.41
C ASN A 215 -1.01 -7.04 -12.22
N ASP A 216 -1.33 -7.53 -11.03
CA ASP A 216 -1.41 -6.69 -9.84
C ASP A 216 -0.08 -6.01 -9.55
N VAL A 217 -0.16 -4.78 -9.05
CA VAL A 217 1.02 -3.98 -8.74
C VAL A 217 1.19 -3.86 -7.23
N PHE A 218 2.40 -4.08 -6.78
CA PHE A 218 2.79 -4.08 -5.37
C PHE A 218 3.79 -2.98 -5.09
N MET A 219 3.61 -2.32 -3.95
CA MET A 219 4.55 -1.35 -3.43
C MET A 219 5.24 -1.96 -2.21
N LEU A 220 6.56 -2.10 -2.31
CA LEU A 220 7.42 -2.77 -1.34
C LEU A 220 8.32 -1.73 -0.68
N ASP A 221 8.55 -1.86 0.64
CA ASP A 221 9.48 -1.03 1.40
C ASP A 221 10.53 -1.91 2.10
#